data_8abfa25bb4eb8a716cf65c0262e36dff
#
_entry.id   8abfa25bb4eb8a716cf65c0262e36dff
#
_cell.length_a   1.000
_cell.length_b   1.000
_cell.length_c   1.000
_cell.angle_alpha   90.00
_cell.angle_beta   90.00
_cell.angle_gamma   90.00
#
_symmetry.space_group_name_H-M   'P 1'
#
loop_
_entity.id
_entity.type
_entity.pdbx_description
1 polymer ?
#
loop_
_entity_poly.entity_id
_entity_poly.type
_entity_poly.pdbx_seq_one_letter_code
_entity_poly.pdbx_strand_id
1 'polypeptide(L)'
;MHDDLTKQDIAKMQAELDHRRLELMPELLEEVKRTRAFGDLSENFEYKEAKRAKNRNASRIRYLENMIKSAHIIDSDSAADEVGLYDKVEIYIPEDDETNVIQVVTTIRTDPLNGLISRESPFGKAVLGKKAGDKIMVYVNDNYSYEAVIKSITKAEDDGSAPILHCLLYTSDA
;
A
#
# COMPACT_ATOMS: atom_id res chain seq x y z
N MET A 1 -11.43 0.55 -12.00
CA MET A 1 -10.65 1.51 -11.24
C MET A 1 -9.20 1.16 -11.51
N HIS A 2 -8.41 2.05 -12.07
CA HIS A 2 -7.00 1.80 -12.35
C HIS A 2 -6.21 2.42 -11.21
N ASP A 3 -5.30 1.65 -10.61
CA ASP A 3 -4.43 2.19 -9.57
C ASP A 3 -3.19 2.83 -10.22
N ASP A 4 -2.93 4.06 -9.83
CA ASP A 4 -1.74 4.79 -10.23
C ASP A 4 -0.52 4.24 -9.47
N LEU A 5 0.38 3.60 -10.18
CA LEU A 5 1.56 2.92 -9.62
C LEU A 5 2.84 3.42 -10.28
N THR A 6 3.93 3.45 -9.53
CA THR A 6 5.25 3.72 -10.09
C THR A 6 5.86 2.47 -10.70
N LYS A 7 6.87 2.63 -11.55
CA LYS A 7 7.64 1.49 -12.09
C LYS A 7 8.25 0.64 -10.99
N GLN A 8 8.64 1.27 -9.88
CA GLN A 8 9.23 0.59 -8.74
C GLN A 8 8.18 -0.21 -7.95
N ASP A 9 6.94 0.29 -7.84
CA ASP A 9 5.82 -0.46 -7.28
C ASP A 9 5.57 -1.75 -8.07
N ILE A 10 5.53 -1.64 -9.39
CA ILE A 10 5.33 -2.80 -10.28
C ILE A 10 6.47 -3.79 -10.13
N ALA A 11 7.73 -3.33 -10.08
CA ALA A 11 8.87 -4.21 -9.90
C ALA A 11 8.80 -4.99 -8.58
N LYS A 12 8.41 -4.33 -7.49
CA LYS A 12 8.21 -5.00 -6.18
C LYS A 12 7.07 -6.01 -6.22
N MET A 13 5.94 -5.64 -6.83
CA MET A 13 4.80 -6.55 -6.97
C MET A 13 5.16 -7.77 -7.81
N GLN A 14 5.94 -7.58 -8.87
CA GLN A 14 6.42 -8.67 -9.70
C GLN A 14 7.36 -9.61 -8.93
N ALA A 15 8.28 -9.06 -8.15
CA ALA A 15 9.18 -9.86 -7.31
C ALA A 15 8.40 -10.67 -6.26
N GLU A 16 7.39 -10.07 -5.60
CA GLU A 16 6.51 -10.80 -4.67
C GLU A 16 5.71 -11.90 -5.39
N LEU A 17 5.18 -11.61 -6.57
CA LEU A 17 4.43 -12.56 -7.39
C LEU A 17 5.28 -13.78 -7.75
N ASP A 18 6.51 -13.55 -8.22
CA ASP A 18 7.43 -14.61 -8.63
C ASP A 18 7.84 -15.49 -7.43
N HIS A 19 8.19 -14.89 -6.29
CA HIS A 19 8.46 -15.64 -5.05
C HIS A 19 7.26 -16.50 -4.63
N ARG A 20 6.05 -15.92 -4.61
CA ARG A 20 4.85 -16.66 -4.21
C ARG A 20 4.48 -17.79 -5.15
N ARG A 21 4.74 -17.63 -6.45
CA ARG A 21 4.42 -18.63 -7.48
C ARG A 21 5.47 -19.73 -7.56
N LEU A 22 6.74 -19.36 -7.54
CA LEU A 22 7.85 -20.28 -7.84
C LEU A 22 8.39 -20.99 -6.59
N GLU A 23 8.30 -20.36 -5.44
CA GLU A 23 8.85 -20.91 -4.19
C GLU A 23 7.72 -21.30 -3.22
N LEU A 24 6.92 -20.35 -2.77
CA LEU A 24 5.93 -20.59 -1.71
C LEU A 24 4.78 -21.52 -2.14
N MET A 25 4.28 -21.44 -3.37
CA MET A 25 3.15 -22.27 -3.80
C MET A 25 3.54 -23.76 -3.88
N PRO A 26 4.67 -24.17 -4.42
CA PRO A 26 5.13 -25.56 -4.36
C PRO A 26 5.25 -26.09 -2.94
N GLU A 27 5.83 -25.33 -2.01
CA GLU A 27 5.95 -25.72 -0.60
C GLU A 27 4.57 -25.95 0.04
N LEU A 28 3.63 -25.03 -0.17
CA LEU A 28 2.27 -25.15 0.36
C LEU A 28 1.50 -26.34 -0.25
N LEU A 29 1.75 -26.67 -1.51
CA LEU A 29 1.16 -27.85 -2.13
C LEU A 29 1.70 -29.15 -1.54
N GLU A 30 3.01 -29.22 -1.27
CA GLU A 30 3.61 -30.39 -0.59
C GLU A 30 3.06 -30.53 0.83
N GLU A 31 2.89 -29.42 1.56
CA GLU A 31 2.30 -29.45 2.90
C GLU A 31 0.85 -29.94 2.89
N VAL A 32 0.04 -29.52 1.93
CA VAL A 32 -1.33 -30.04 1.74
C VAL A 32 -1.32 -31.54 1.45
N LYS A 33 -0.39 -32.04 0.61
CA LYS A 33 -0.26 -33.48 0.34
C LYS A 33 0.15 -34.25 1.59
N ARG A 34 1.15 -33.73 2.33
CA ARG A 34 1.65 -34.35 3.56
C ARG A 34 0.54 -34.49 4.60
N THR A 35 -0.17 -33.40 4.88
CA THR A 35 -1.22 -33.38 5.90
C THR A 35 -2.45 -34.19 5.50
N ARG A 36 -2.72 -34.31 4.17
CA ARG A 36 -3.82 -35.15 3.66
C ARG A 36 -3.61 -36.64 3.97
N ALA A 37 -2.36 -37.08 4.12
CA ALA A 37 -2.04 -38.47 4.38
C ALA A 37 -2.27 -38.89 5.84
N PHE A 38 -2.55 -37.99 6.77
CA PHE A 38 -2.65 -38.25 8.21
C PHE A 38 -4.04 -38.65 8.71
N GLY A 39 -4.91 -39.22 7.88
CA GLY A 39 -6.17 -39.84 8.34
C GLY A 39 -7.43 -39.08 7.95
N ASP A 40 -8.49 -39.12 8.79
CA ASP A 40 -9.78 -38.53 8.49
C ASP A 40 -9.73 -37.03 8.29
N LEU A 41 -10.06 -36.56 7.09
CA LEU A 41 -9.98 -35.16 6.69
C LEU A 41 -11.00 -34.28 7.42
N SER A 42 -12.06 -34.84 8.00
CA SER A 42 -13.09 -34.08 8.69
C SER A 42 -12.60 -33.48 10.01
N GLU A 43 -11.71 -34.19 10.73
CA GLU A 43 -11.13 -33.80 12.00
C GLU A 43 -9.68 -33.34 11.90
N ASN A 44 -9.07 -33.45 10.70
CA ASN A 44 -7.68 -33.10 10.47
C ASN A 44 -7.47 -31.58 10.41
N PHE A 45 -7.15 -31.00 11.56
CA PHE A 45 -6.89 -29.56 11.68
C PHE A 45 -5.68 -29.09 10.85
N GLU A 46 -4.62 -29.89 10.80
CA GLU A 46 -3.41 -29.56 10.04
C GLU A 46 -3.71 -29.46 8.53
N TYR A 47 -4.50 -30.39 8.00
CA TYR A 47 -4.94 -30.33 6.61
C TYR A 47 -5.77 -29.08 6.30
N LYS A 48 -6.70 -28.73 7.19
CA LYS A 48 -7.54 -27.52 7.03
C LYS A 48 -6.68 -26.27 7.00
N GLU A 49 -5.68 -26.17 7.91
CA GLU A 49 -4.77 -25.04 7.97
C GLU A 49 -3.85 -24.96 6.74
N ALA A 50 -3.27 -26.07 6.31
CA ALA A 50 -2.46 -26.13 5.09
C ALA A 50 -3.26 -25.70 3.85
N LYS A 51 -4.51 -26.15 3.74
CA LYS A 51 -5.43 -25.75 2.65
C LYS A 51 -5.74 -24.26 2.69
N ARG A 52 -5.99 -23.70 3.88
CA ARG A 52 -6.21 -22.25 4.07
C ARG A 52 -4.98 -21.44 3.68
N ALA A 53 -3.79 -21.84 4.11
CA ALA A 53 -2.53 -21.19 3.75
C ALA A 53 -2.31 -21.17 2.23
N LYS A 54 -2.51 -22.31 1.56
CA LYS A 54 -2.44 -22.41 0.10
C LYS A 54 -3.44 -21.47 -0.58
N ASN A 55 -4.70 -21.43 -0.10
CA ASN A 55 -5.75 -20.59 -0.67
C ASN A 55 -5.45 -19.11 -0.46
N ARG A 56 -4.95 -18.69 0.71
CA ARG A 56 -4.50 -17.31 0.97
C ARG A 56 -3.41 -16.90 -0.01
N ASN A 57 -2.41 -17.76 -0.22
CA ASN A 57 -1.34 -17.49 -1.19
C ASN A 57 -1.88 -17.38 -2.62
N ALA A 58 -2.75 -18.29 -3.05
CA ALA A 58 -3.39 -18.24 -4.36
C ALA A 58 -4.23 -16.95 -4.57
N SER A 59 -4.92 -16.49 -3.54
CA SER A 59 -5.67 -15.23 -3.59
C SER A 59 -4.75 -14.02 -3.72
N ARG A 60 -3.62 -14.01 -3.00
CA ARG A 60 -2.63 -12.93 -3.11
C ARG A 60 -1.96 -12.91 -4.49
N ILE A 61 -1.65 -14.08 -5.08
CA ILE A 61 -1.15 -14.18 -6.45
C ILE A 61 -2.13 -13.52 -7.43
N ARG A 62 -3.40 -13.89 -7.38
CA ARG A 62 -4.43 -13.30 -8.27
C ARG A 62 -4.57 -11.79 -8.07
N TYR A 63 -4.49 -11.32 -6.83
CA TYR A 63 -4.51 -9.88 -6.53
C TYR A 63 -3.34 -9.16 -7.22
N LEU A 64 -2.11 -9.65 -7.03
CA LEU A 64 -0.91 -9.06 -7.62
C LEU A 64 -0.97 -9.06 -9.16
N GLU A 65 -1.39 -10.17 -9.76
CA GLU A 65 -1.57 -10.26 -11.22
C GLU A 65 -2.57 -9.23 -11.76
N ASN A 66 -3.71 -9.07 -11.08
CA ASN A 66 -4.72 -8.11 -11.49
C ASN A 66 -4.22 -6.67 -11.34
N MET A 67 -3.55 -6.36 -10.22
CA MET A 67 -2.99 -5.04 -9.97
C MET A 67 -1.94 -4.67 -11.03
N ILE A 68 -0.99 -5.56 -11.30
CA ILE A 68 0.03 -5.33 -12.34
C ILE A 68 -0.61 -5.15 -13.71
N LYS A 69 -1.62 -5.94 -14.04
CA LYS A 69 -2.31 -5.89 -15.33
C LYS A 69 -3.11 -4.60 -15.53
N SER A 70 -3.74 -4.10 -14.47
CA SER A 70 -4.60 -2.89 -14.52
C SER A 70 -3.86 -1.61 -14.14
N ALA A 71 -2.57 -1.68 -13.80
CA ALA A 71 -1.79 -0.54 -13.37
C ALA A 71 -1.71 0.55 -14.44
N HIS A 72 -1.94 1.78 -14.01
CA HIS A 72 -1.56 2.97 -14.76
C HIS A 72 -0.22 3.46 -14.24
N ILE A 73 0.80 3.46 -15.10
CA ILE A 73 2.15 3.85 -14.70
C ILE A 73 2.23 5.36 -14.64
N ILE A 74 2.63 5.86 -13.47
CA ILE A 74 2.88 7.27 -13.23
C ILE A 74 4.36 7.50 -12.94
N ASP A 75 4.86 8.66 -13.34
CA ASP A 75 6.18 9.13 -12.95
C ASP A 75 6.08 9.88 -11.60
N SER A 76 7.13 9.76 -10.80
CA SER A 76 7.23 10.46 -9.51
C SER A 76 7.79 11.87 -9.63
N ASP A 77 8.10 12.31 -10.86
CA ASP A 77 8.71 13.60 -11.12
C ASP A 77 7.79 14.75 -10.72
N SER A 78 8.33 15.69 -9.95
CA SER A 78 7.69 16.94 -9.56
C SER A 78 8.70 18.08 -9.61
N ALA A 79 8.21 19.32 -9.74
CA ALA A 79 9.08 20.49 -9.68
C ALA A 79 9.82 20.55 -8.34
N ALA A 80 11.01 21.18 -8.34
CA ALA A 80 11.87 21.21 -7.16
C ALA A 80 11.24 21.90 -5.95
N ASP A 81 10.31 22.81 -6.20
CA ASP A 81 9.61 23.63 -5.19
C ASP A 81 8.18 23.15 -4.88
N GLU A 82 7.73 22.07 -5.51
CA GLU A 82 6.40 21.52 -5.34
C GLU A 82 6.44 20.14 -4.69
N VAL A 83 5.41 19.82 -3.89
CA VAL A 83 5.26 18.49 -3.28
C VAL A 83 4.99 17.44 -4.35
N GLY A 84 5.87 16.47 -4.46
CA GLY A 84 5.73 15.29 -5.30
C GLY A 84 5.48 14.02 -4.52
N LEU A 85 5.39 12.90 -5.26
CA LEU A 85 5.36 11.57 -4.66
C LEU A 85 6.69 11.28 -3.95
N TYR A 86 6.61 10.65 -2.79
CA TYR A 86 7.71 10.26 -1.90
C TYR A 86 8.45 11.44 -1.23
N ASP A 87 8.09 12.69 -1.53
CA ASP A 87 8.63 13.83 -0.79
C ASP A 87 8.17 13.80 0.67
N LYS A 88 9.06 14.16 1.58
CA LYS A 88 8.72 14.37 2.99
C LYS A 88 8.27 15.80 3.18
N VAL A 89 7.08 15.97 3.73
CA VAL A 89 6.44 17.27 3.91
C VAL A 89 6.18 17.50 5.38
N GLU A 90 6.71 18.57 5.92
CA GLU A 90 6.38 19.06 7.25
C GLU A 90 5.16 19.95 7.18
N ILE A 91 4.11 19.56 7.89
CA ILE A 91 2.83 20.27 7.94
C ILE A 91 2.50 20.73 9.34
N TYR A 92 1.87 21.86 9.44
CA TYR A 92 1.32 22.40 10.66
C TYR A 92 -0.20 22.46 10.55
N ILE A 93 -0.89 21.93 11.55
CA ILE A 93 -2.36 21.95 11.67
C ILE A 93 -2.71 22.93 12.76
N PRO A 94 -3.23 24.14 12.42
CA PRO A 94 -3.52 25.19 13.42
C PRO A 94 -4.59 24.80 14.42
N GLU A 95 -5.53 23.94 14.05
CA GLU A 95 -6.63 23.51 14.92
C GLU A 95 -6.13 22.70 16.12
N ASP A 96 -5.12 21.87 15.93
CA ASP A 96 -4.55 20.99 16.96
C ASP A 96 -3.24 21.55 17.54
N ASP A 97 -2.70 22.63 16.97
CA ASP A 97 -1.36 23.16 17.26
C ASP A 97 -0.26 22.12 17.11
N GLU A 98 -0.41 21.22 16.13
CA GLU A 98 0.52 20.13 15.88
C GLU A 98 1.30 20.30 14.58
N THR A 99 2.57 19.86 14.64
CA THR A 99 3.42 19.74 13.46
C THR A 99 3.73 18.27 13.20
N ASN A 100 3.43 17.81 12.00
CA ASN A 100 3.62 16.42 11.61
C ASN A 100 4.46 16.34 10.34
N VAL A 101 5.27 15.29 10.23
CA VAL A 101 6.01 14.97 8.99
C VAL A 101 5.28 13.84 8.29
N ILE A 102 4.88 14.07 7.06
CA ILE A 102 4.21 13.09 6.22
C ILE A 102 4.98 12.84 4.93
N GLN A 103 4.70 11.72 4.30
CA GLN A 103 5.19 11.39 2.97
C GLN A 103 4.01 10.94 2.11
N VAL A 104 3.84 11.56 0.94
CA VAL A 104 2.77 11.17 0.02
C VAL A 104 3.26 10.00 -0.83
N VAL A 105 2.53 8.90 -0.78
CA VAL A 105 2.89 7.64 -1.44
C VAL A 105 1.77 7.12 -2.33
N THR A 106 2.06 6.12 -3.14
CA THR A 106 1.02 5.39 -3.89
C THR A 106 0.09 4.64 -2.93
N THR A 107 -1.14 4.37 -3.36
CA THR A 107 -2.17 3.77 -2.51
C THR A 107 -1.74 2.43 -1.90
N ILE A 108 -0.94 1.65 -2.63
CA ILE A 108 -0.46 0.35 -2.17
C ILE A 108 0.62 0.40 -1.09
N ARG A 109 1.19 1.59 -0.82
CA ARG A 109 2.23 1.79 0.20
C ARG A 109 1.75 2.62 1.39
N THR A 110 0.46 2.86 1.50
CA THR A 110 -0.12 3.68 2.56
C THR A 110 0.10 3.05 3.93
N ASP A 111 0.65 3.82 4.86
CA ASP A 111 0.79 3.46 6.28
C ASP A 111 0.63 4.73 7.14
N PRO A 112 -0.60 5.12 7.47
CA PRO A 112 -0.86 6.38 8.19
C PRO A 112 -0.19 6.45 9.57
N LEU A 113 0.04 5.31 10.23
CA LEU A 113 0.71 5.27 11.51
C LEU A 113 2.18 5.69 11.44
N ASN A 114 2.81 5.47 10.26
CA ASN A 114 4.18 5.88 9.98
C ASN A 114 4.24 7.12 9.08
N GLY A 115 3.14 7.88 8.95
CA GLY A 115 3.09 9.11 8.16
C GLY A 115 3.07 8.91 6.64
N LEU A 116 2.86 7.67 6.17
CA LEU A 116 2.75 7.37 4.73
C LEU A 116 1.29 7.53 4.28
N ILE A 117 1.01 8.62 3.59
CA ILE A 117 -0.34 9.02 3.21
C ILE A 117 -0.58 8.77 1.72
N SER A 118 -1.70 8.10 1.41
CA SER A 118 -2.07 7.86 0.02
C SER A 118 -2.29 9.17 -0.76
N ARG A 119 -1.76 9.22 -1.98
CA ARG A 119 -2.06 10.31 -2.93
C ARG A 119 -3.56 10.48 -3.21
N GLU A 120 -4.33 9.40 -3.12
CA GLU A 120 -5.78 9.40 -3.37
C GLU A 120 -6.60 9.84 -2.14
N SER A 121 -5.98 9.91 -0.97
CA SER A 121 -6.64 10.43 0.23
C SER A 121 -6.99 11.92 0.10
N PRO A 122 -7.97 12.43 0.84
CA PRO A 122 -8.30 13.85 0.87
C PRO A 122 -7.08 14.72 1.15
N PHE A 123 -6.23 14.29 2.08
CA PHE A 123 -5.01 14.99 2.44
C PHE A 123 -3.95 14.92 1.31
N GLY A 124 -3.70 13.74 0.76
CA GLY A 124 -2.75 13.57 -0.33
C GLY A 124 -3.10 14.43 -1.56
N LYS A 125 -4.38 14.47 -1.92
CA LYS A 125 -4.89 15.33 -3.01
C LYS A 125 -4.73 16.82 -2.71
N ALA A 126 -4.90 17.23 -1.46
CA ALA A 126 -4.78 18.64 -1.08
C ALA A 126 -3.32 19.13 -1.08
N VAL A 127 -2.35 18.25 -0.79
CA VAL A 127 -0.95 18.63 -0.61
C VAL A 127 -0.12 18.49 -1.88
N LEU A 128 -0.44 17.55 -2.77
CA LEU A 128 0.30 17.33 -4.01
C LEU A 128 0.30 18.58 -4.91
N GLY A 129 1.48 18.92 -5.46
CA GLY A 129 1.67 20.09 -6.32
C GLY A 129 1.67 21.43 -5.58
N LYS A 130 1.61 21.45 -4.24
CA LYS A 130 1.68 22.66 -3.42
C LYS A 130 3.11 22.99 -3.03
N LYS A 131 3.34 24.23 -2.60
CA LYS A 131 4.67 24.77 -2.24
C LYS A 131 4.82 24.98 -0.74
N ALA A 132 6.04 25.07 -0.29
CA ALA A 132 6.31 25.48 1.09
C ALA A 132 5.73 26.87 1.36
N GLY A 133 5.04 27.01 2.48
CA GLY A 133 4.31 28.23 2.87
C GLY A 133 2.83 28.26 2.44
N ASP A 134 2.41 27.34 1.57
CA ASP A 134 1.01 27.28 1.15
C ASP A 134 0.09 26.82 2.29
N LYS A 135 -1.08 27.47 2.35
CA LYS A 135 -2.20 27.03 3.16
C LYS A 135 -3.12 26.16 2.31
N ILE A 136 -3.43 24.99 2.81
CA ILE A 136 -4.30 24.04 2.14
C ILE A 136 -5.53 23.75 2.97
N MET A 137 -6.66 23.50 2.30
CA MET A 137 -7.88 23.05 2.93
C MET A 137 -8.06 21.57 2.62
N VAL A 138 -8.12 20.77 3.65
CA VAL A 138 -8.34 19.33 3.55
C VAL A 138 -9.80 19.01 3.77
N TYR A 139 -10.49 18.56 2.74
CA TYR A 139 -11.90 18.16 2.81
C TYR A 139 -11.99 16.66 3.10
N VAL A 140 -12.27 16.30 4.35
CA VAL A 140 -12.38 14.90 4.76
C VAL A 140 -13.73 14.31 4.33
N ASN A 141 -14.80 15.09 4.49
CA ASN A 141 -16.16 14.76 4.04
C ASN A 141 -16.99 16.05 3.91
N ASP A 142 -18.27 15.92 3.55
CA ASP A 142 -19.17 17.07 3.32
C ASP A 142 -19.35 17.98 4.56
N ASN A 143 -19.09 17.47 5.77
CA ASN A 143 -19.32 18.17 7.03
C ASN A 143 -18.03 18.53 7.77
N TYR A 144 -16.88 18.05 7.35
CA TYR A 144 -15.62 18.27 8.04
C TYR A 144 -14.47 18.56 7.07
N SER A 145 -13.86 19.71 7.29
CA SER A 145 -12.63 20.15 6.64
C SER A 145 -11.76 20.90 7.64
N TYR A 146 -10.47 20.87 7.45
CA TYR A 146 -9.50 21.59 8.28
C TYR A 146 -8.41 22.26 7.44
N GLU A 147 -7.82 23.33 7.99
CA GLU A 147 -6.70 24.03 7.38
C GLU A 147 -5.39 23.34 7.80
N ALA A 148 -4.46 23.22 6.87
CA ALA A 148 -3.08 22.84 7.15
C ALA A 148 -2.13 23.76 6.40
N VAL A 149 -0.93 23.94 6.95
CA VAL A 149 0.13 24.81 6.38
C VAL A 149 1.35 23.97 6.07
N ILE A 150 1.85 24.04 4.85
CA ILE A 150 3.09 23.37 4.46
C ILE A 150 4.26 24.20 4.97
N LYS A 151 5.01 23.66 5.93
CA LYS A 151 6.19 24.33 6.51
C LYS A 151 7.43 24.16 5.65
N SER A 152 7.72 22.91 5.28
CA SER A 152 8.90 22.58 4.48
C SER A 152 8.64 21.37 3.61
N ILE A 153 9.39 21.27 2.52
CA ILE A 153 9.39 20.14 1.59
C ILE A 153 10.82 19.63 1.50
N THR A 154 11.02 18.36 1.81
CA THR A 154 12.29 17.67 1.59
C THR A 154 12.12 16.71 0.44
N LYS A 155 12.77 17.01 -0.67
CA LYS A 155 12.73 16.13 -1.85
C LYS A 155 13.35 14.78 -1.51
N ALA A 156 12.64 13.73 -1.86
CA ALA A 156 13.09 12.36 -1.68
C ALA A 156 12.68 11.52 -2.89
N GLU A 157 13.51 10.56 -3.21
CA GLU A 157 13.18 9.55 -4.21
C GLU A 157 12.56 8.33 -3.52
N ASP A 158 11.85 7.51 -4.29
CA ASP A 158 11.40 6.21 -3.81
C ASP A 158 12.61 5.30 -3.57
N ASP A 159 13.05 5.19 -2.33
CA ASP A 159 14.14 4.30 -1.91
C ASP A 159 13.73 2.84 -1.82
N GLY A 160 12.46 2.55 -2.11
CA GLY A 160 11.91 1.22 -2.01
C GLY A 160 11.76 0.67 -0.59
N SER A 161 11.99 1.44 0.46
CA SER A 161 11.90 0.99 1.85
C SER A 161 10.47 0.72 2.31
N ALA A 162 9.50 1.52 1.85
CA ALA A 162 8.10 1.35 2.21
C ALA A 162 7.54 0.02 1.65
N PRO A 163 7.00 -0.86 2.52
CA PRO A 163 6.44 -2.14 2.09
C PRO A 163 5.15 -1.94 1.30
N ILE A 164 4.85 -2.89 0.41
CA ILE A 164 3.52 -2.97 -0.20
C ILE A 164 2.55 -3.50 0.84
N LEU A 165 1.40 -2.82 1.01
CA LEU A 165 0.35 -3.25 1.91
C LEU A 165 -0.04 -4.71 1.67
N HIS A 166 0.04 -5.51 2.71
CA HIS A 166 -0.68 -6.77 2.78
C HIS A 166 -2.15 -6.43 3.07
N CYS A 167 -2.97 -6.39 2.02
CA CYS A 167 -4.41 -6.28 2.21
C CYS A 167 -4.91 -7.53 2.97
N LEU A 168 -5.13 -7.37 4.27
CA LEU A 168 -5.76 -8.37 5.14
C LEU A 168 -7.28 -8.49 4.89
N LEU A 169 -7.79 -7.79 3.88
CA LEU A 169 -9.21 -7.74 3.57
C LEU A 169 -9.65 -8.88 2.64
N TYR A 170 -9.40 -10.13 3.02
CA TYR A 170 -10.25 -11.26 2.57
C TYR A 170 -10.10 -12.45 3.53
N THR A 171 -10.51 -12.27 4.76
CA THR A 171 -11.05 -13.35 5.55
C THR A 171 -12.57 -13.35 5.34
N SER A 172 -13.00 -13.77 4.17
CA SER A 172 -14.37 -14.27 4.02
C SER A 172 -14.35 -15.67 4.59
N ASP A 173 -14.70 -15.79 5.86
CA ASP A 173 -15.15 -17.02 6.45
C ASP A 173 -16.46 -17.40 5.75
N ALA A 174 -16.40 -18.42 4.92
CA ALA A 174 -17.53 -19.26 4.50
C ALA A 174 -17.01 -20.65 4.11
#